data_e395d1d92fd94998e999d6d9c5f3ec46
#
_entry.id   e395d1d92fd94998e999d6d9c5f3ec46
#
_cell.length_a   1.000
_cell.length_b   1.000
_cell.length_c   1.000
_cell.angle_alpha   90.00
_cell.angle_beta   90.00
_cell.angle_gamma   90.00
#
_symmetry.space_group_name_H-M   'P 1'
#
loop_
_entity.id
_entity.type
_entity.pdbx_description
1 polymer ?
#
loop_
_entity_poly.entity_id
_entity_poly.type
_entity_poly.pdbx_seq_one_letter_code
_entity_poly.pdbx_strand_id
1 'polypeptide(L)'
;MIIPVLNYYSCTRSNYMNEVDDNGNEIHGEYDNSKVKIIFFGQGNKIIFKEKIKTKKLDIVCDGNNIYIEIGKSCIINGHIRISSDCKLIIGDNLLSQFSNGYYIGEGCSMTIGNDCMFSGGITFRTDDSHAIYDVITGNRINKGKDIIIGNHVWVCENCKN
;
A
#
# COMPACT_ATOMS: atom_id res chain seq x y z
N MET A 1 12.42 0.98 -28.73
CA MET A 1 12.17 1.12 -27.28
C MET A 1 10.69 1.46 -27.14
N ILE A 2 9.88 0.45 -26.83
CA ILE A 2 8.42 0.60 -26.69
C ILE A 2 8.18 1.05 -25.25
N ILE A 3 7.75 2.30 -25.09
CA ILE A 3 7.31 2.82 -23.78
C ILE A 3 5.99 2.11 -23.46
N PRO A 4 5.86 1.39 -22.32
CA PRO A 4 4.59 0.77 -21.97
C PRO A 4 3.54 1.87 -21.80
N VAL A 5 2.40 1.68 -22.43
CA VAL A 5 1.24 2.56 -22.31
C VAL A 5 0.80 2.53 -20.84
N LEU A 6 0.92 3.67 -20.16
CA LEU A 6 0.38 3.89 -18.83
C LEU A 6 -1.16 3.76 -18.90
N ASN A 7 -1.69 2.66 -18.45
CA ASN A 7 -3.13 2.52 -18.28
C ASN A 7 -3.58 3.34 -17.08
N TYR A 8 -3.98 4.59 -17.33
CA TYR A 8 -4.68 5.40 -16.34
C TYR A 8 -6.14 4.94 -16.29
N TYR A 9 -6.53 4.27 -15.23
CA TYR A 9 -7.95 4.04 -14.97
C TYR A 9 -8.58 5.31 -14.39
N SER A 10 -9.30 6.05 -15.22
CA SER A 10 -10.26 7.05 -14.77
C SER A 10 -11.66 6.49 -14.96
N CYS A 11 -12.18 5.80 -13.97
CA CYS A 11 -13.58 5.35 -13.97
C CYS A 11 -14.47 6.41 -13.32
N THR A 12 -15.50 6.85 -14.06
CA THR A 12 -16.44 7.90 -13.64
C THR A 12 -17.77 7.31 -13.18
N ARG A 13 -17.81 6.32 -12.29
CA ARG A 13 -19.08 5.91 -11.64
C ARG A 13 -18.82 5.27 -10.28
N SER A 14 -19.52 5.78 -9.25
CA SER A 14 -19.63 5.13 -7.94
C SER A 14 -20.62 3.96 -8.08
N ASN A 15 -20.15 2.73 -7.93
CA ASN A 15 -20.97 1.55 -7.58
C ASN A 15 -20.01 0.45 -7.19
N TYR A 16 -20.43 -0.46 -6.34
CA TYR A 16 -19.71 -1.70 -6.01
C TYR A 16 -19.19 -2.33 -7.30
N MET A 17 -17.90 -2.30 -7.53
CA MET A 17 -17.30 -2.79 -8.75
C MET A 17 -16.21 -3.81 -8.43
N ASN A 18 -16.29 -4.95 -9.08
CA ASN A 18 -15.14 -5.81 -9.29
C ASN A 18 -14.59 -5.41 -10.65
N GLU A 19 -13.54 -4.61 -10.68
CA GLU A 19 -12.85 -4.23 -11.90
C GLU A 19 -11.69 -5.20 -12.11
N VAL A 20 -11.60 -5.76 -13.31
CA VAL A 20 -10.46 -6.60 -13.74
C VAL A 20 -9.96 -6.04 -15.06
N ASP A 21 -8.67 -5.75 -15.14
CA ASP A 21 -8.05 -5.29 -16.38
C ASP A 21 -7.49 -6.45 -17.22
N ASP A 22 -7.01 -6.13 -18.43
CA ASP A 22 -6.44 -7.11 -19.37
C ASP A 22 -5.16 -7.80 -18.82
N ASN A 23 -4.53 -7.24 -17.80
CA ASN A 23 -3.36 -7.79 -17.13
C ASN A 23 -3.73 -8.59 -15.87
N GLY A 24 -5.04 -8.81 -15.61
CA GLY A 24 -5.52 -9.52 -14.43
C GLY A 24 -5.35 -8.74 -13.12
N ASN A 25 -5.22 -7.41 -13.18
CA ASN A 25 -5.26 -6.58 -11.98
C ASN A 25 -6.72 -6.39 -11.56
N GLU A 26 -6.99 -6.57 -10.28
CA GLU A 26 -8.34 -6.56 -9.71
C GLU A 26 -8.49 -5.44 -8.67
N ILE A 27 -9.62 -4.74 -8.73
CA ILE A 27 -10.05 -3.82 -7.67
C ILE A 27 -11.44 -4.24 -7.21
N HIS A 28 -11.59 -4.51 -5.91
CA HIS A 28 -12.84 -4.90 -5.29
C HIS A 28 -13.30 -3.87 -4.26
N GLY A 29 -14.59 -3.56 -4.24
CA GLY A 29 -15.19 -2.62 -3.31
C GLY A 29 -15.32 -1.20 -3.85
N GLU A 30 -15.71 -0.26 -2.99
CA GLU A 30 -15.98 1.13 -3.38
C GLU A 30 -14.84 2.06 -3.00
N TYR A 31 -14.50 2.97 -3.90
CA TYR A 31 -13.61 4.10 -3.62
C TYR A 31 -14.03 5.34 -4.42
N ASP A 32 -13.55 6.51 -4.00
CA ASP A 32 -13.79 7.79 -4.68
C ASP A 32 -12.59 8.09 -5.59
N ASN A 33 -12.74 7.86 -6.89
CA ASN A 33 -11.68 8.04 -7.89
C ASN A 33 -11.22 9.50 -8.05
N SER A 34 -11.96 10.47 -7.54
CA SER A 34 -11.50 11.86 -7.48
C SER A 34 -10.47 12.09 -6.36
N LYS A 35 -10.37 11.17 -5.41
CA LYS A 35 -9.51 11.25 -4.22
C LYS A 35 -8.51 10.10 -4.11
N VAL A 36 -8.82 8.94 -4.70
CA VAL A 36 -7.95 7.77 -4.70
C VAL A 36 -7.43 7.55 -6.11
N LYS A 37 -6.12 7.65 -6.27
CA LYS A 37 -5.44 7.35 -7.53
C LYS A 37 -4.78 5.98 -7.42
N ILE A 38 -5.10 5.06 -8.34
CA ILE A 38 -4.51 3.72 -8.40
C ILE A 38 -3.74 3.58 -9.71
N ILE A 39 -2.49 3.09 -9.62
CA ILE A 39 -1.63 2.84 -10.77
C ILE A 39 -1.06 1.43 -10.65
N PHE A 40 -1.20 0.64 -11.71
CA PHE A 40 -0.56 -0.67 -11.85
C PHE A 40 0.55 -0.59 -12.92
N PHE A 41 1.77 -1.00 -12.54
CA PHE A 41 2.90 -1.18 -13.46
C PHE A 41 3.15 -2.64 -13.84
N GLY A 42 2.38 -3.57 -13.26
CA GLY A 42 2.51 -5.01 -13.49
C GLY A 42 1.17 -5.71 -13.62
N GLN A 43 1.15 -6.99 -13.33
CA GLN A 43 0.01 -7.87 -13.54
C GLN A 43 -0.34 -8.70 -12.31
N GLY A 44 -1.59 -9.21 -12.27
CA GLY A 44 -2.05 -10.09 -11.20
C GLY A 44 -2.14 -9.41 -9.83
N ASN A 45 -2.27 -8.10 -9.79
CA ASN A 45 -2.37 -7.34 -8.55
C ASN A 45 -3.82 -7.28 -8.07
N LYS A 46 -4.02 -7.29 -6.75
CA LYS A 46 -5.35 -7.28 -6.16
C LYS A 46 -5.46 -6.25 -5.05
N ILE A 47 -6.47 -5.37 -5.16
CA ILE A 47 -6.81 -4.37 -4.14
C ILE A 47 -8.24 -4.62 -3.69
N ILE A 48 -8.44 -4.69 -2.36
CA ILE A 48 -9.76 -4.90 -1.75
C ILE A 48 -10.03 -3.77 -0.76
N PHE A 49 -11.11 -3.04 -0.99
CA PHE A 49 -11.71 -2.13 -0.04
C PHE A 49 -12.91 -2.82 0.60
N LYS A 50 -12.83 -3.21 1.88
CA LYS A 50 -13.95 -3.86 2.60
C LYS A 50 -15.14 -2.93 2.83
N GLU A 51 -14.88 -1.62 2.80
CA GLU A 51 -15.85 -0.54 2.85
C GLU A 51 -15.28 0.67 2.12
N LYS A 52 -16.13 1.60 1.67
CA LYS A 52 -15.68 2.84 1.03
C LYS A 52 -14.74 3.61 1.95
N ILE A 53 -13.50 3.76 1.52
CA ILE A 53 -12.46 4.45 2.29
C ILE A 53 -12.75 5.96 2.38
N LYS A 54 -12.53 6.55 3.54
CA LYS A 54 -12.55 8.01 3.73
C LYS A 54 -11.15 8.56 3.51
N THR A 55 -11.00 9.47 2.56
CA THR A 55 -9.71 10.10 2.25
C THR A 55 -9.91 11.50 1.68
N LYS A 56 -8.91 12.36 1.88
CA LYS A 56 -8.75 13.62 1.14
C LYS A 56 -7.93 13.38 -0.13
N LYS A 57 -6.88 12.58 -0.01
CA LYS A 57 -6.04 12.15 -1.13
C LYS A 57 -5.26 10.89 -0.73
N LEU A 58 -5.36 9.84 -1.55
CA LEU A 58 -4.59 8.62 -1.42
C LEU A 58 -4.08 8.17 -2.79
N ASP A 59 -2.77 8.07 -2.93
CA ASP A 59 -2.14 7.51 -4.11
C ASP A 59 -1.67 6.08 -3.81
N ILE A 60 -2.11 5.10 -4.60
CA ILE A 60 -1.71 3.69 -4.51
C ILE A 60 -0.96 3.32 -5.79
N VAL A 61 0.30 2.94 -5.64
CA VAL A 61 1.18 2.54 -6.75
C VAL A 61 1.61 1.10 -6.55
N CYS A 62 1.10 0.22 -7.40
CA CYS A 62 1.51 -1.19 -7.49
C CYS A 62 2.66 -1.30 -8.49
N ASP A 63 3.90 -1.33 -7.98
CA ASP A 63 5.14 -1.25 -8.75
C ASP A 63 5.71 -2.65 -9.02
N GLY A 64 4.85 -3.52 -9.59
CA GLY A 64 5.22 -4.90 -9.89
C GLY A 64 4.02 -5.85 -10.01
N ASN A 65 4.30 -7.15 -9.83
CA ASN A 65 3.34 -8.23 -10.03
C ASN A 65 2.91 -8.87 -8.71
N ASN A 66 1.75 -9.55 -8.71
CA ASN A 66 1.26 -10.39 -7.61
C ASN A 66 1.16 -9.64 -6.27
N ILE A 67 0.79 -8.36 -6.31
CA ILE A 67 0.63 -7.52 -5.14
C ILE A 67 -0.76 -7.73 -4.55
N TYR A 68 -0.83 -7.78 -3.22
CA TYR A 68 -2.10 -7.88 -2.50
C TYR A 68 -2.26 -6.74 -1.51
N ILE A 69 -3.33 -5.97 -1.66
CA ILE A 69 -3.70 -4.89 -0.73
C ILE A 69 -5.12 -5.13 -0.23
N GLU A 70 -5.29 -5.16 1.08
CA GLU A 70 -6.60 -5.22 1.73
C GLU A 70 -6.74 -4.09 2.74
N ILE A 71 -7.80 -3.30 2.62
CA ILE A 71 -8.12 -2.19 3.53
C ILE A 71 -9.45 -2.49 4.20
N GLY A 72 -9.43 -2.51 5.52
CA GLY A 72 -10.55 -2.79 6.39
C GLY A 72 -11.65 -1.72 6.36
N LYS A 73 -12.67 -1.93 7.18
CA LYS A 73 -13.83 -1.03 7.28
C LYS A 73 -13.52 0.22 8.08
N SER A 74 -14.28 1.27 7.82
CA SER A 74 -14.26 2.53 8.58
C SER A 74 -12.89 3.20 8.68
N CYS A 75 -12.03 2.95 7.67
CA CYS A 75 -10.69 3.54 7.63
C CYS A 75 -10.69 4.96 7.07
N ILE A 76 -9.83 5.80 7.65
CA ILE A 76 -9.46 7.13 7.13
C ILE A 76 -7.98 7.09 6.82
N ILE A 77 -7.60 7.12 5.53
CA ILE A 77 -6.19 7.01 5.12
C ILE A 77 -5.89 8.11 4.11
N ASN A 78 -4.84 8.89 4.39
CA ASN A 78 -4.31 9.88 3.47
C ASN A 78 -2.82 9.63 3.24
N GLY A 79 -2.34 9.91 2.04
CA GLY A 79 -0.93 9.82 1.72
C GLY A 79 -0.62 8.92 0.53
N HIS A 80 0.42 8.11 0.66
CA HIS A 80 0.97 7.36 -0.45
C HIS A 80 1.29 5.92 -0.04
N ILE A 81 0.80 4.96 -0.82
CA ILE A 81 1.13 3.54 -0.73
C ILE A 81 1.91 3.19 -1.99
N ARG A 82 3.14 2.70 -1.84
CA ARG A 82 3.95 2.14 -2.92
C ARG A 82 4.39 0.74 -2.54
N ILE A 83 4.06 -0.22 -3.37
CA ILE A 83 4.23 -1.63 -3.06
C ILE A 83 4.79 -2.36 -4.28
N SER A 84 5.83 -3.18 -4.05
CA SER A 84 6.56 -3.90 -5.08
C SER A 84 6.05 -5.34 -5.24
N SER A 85 6.61 -6.07 -6.23
CA SER A 85 6.21 -7.45 -6.54
C SER A 85 6.21 -8.38 -5.33
N ASP A 86 5.24 -9.29 -5.31
CA ASP A 86 5.08 -10.36 -4.32
C ASP A 86 4.92 -9.85 -2.88
N CYS A 87 4.59 -8.56 -2.72
CA CYS A 87 4.39 -7.91 -1.43
C CYS A 87 2.92 -7.87 -1.03
N LYS A 88 2.69 -7.71 0.29
CA LYS A 88 1.35 -7.70 0.86
C LYS A 88 1.16 -6.56 1.85
N LEU A 89 0.04 -5.85 1.74
CA LEU A 89 -0.42 -4.86 2.73
C LEU A 89 -1.80 -5.25 3.24
N ILE A 90 -1.93 -5.45 4.54
CA ILE A 90 -3.22 -5.66 5.20
C ILE A 90 -3.42 -4.56 6.23
N ILE A 91 -4.53 -3.86 6.11
CA ILE A 91 -4.98 -2.85 7.07
C ILE A 91 -6.28 -3.33 7.68
N GLY A 92 -6.31 -3.46 9.00
CA GLY A 92 -7.49 -3.81 9.77
C GLY A 92 -8.55 -2.70 9.78
N ASP A 93 -9.60 -2.92 10.56
CA ASP A 93 -10.71 -1.98 10.64
C ASP A 93 -10.36 -0.76 11.52
N ASN A 94 -11.03 0.37 11.27
CA ASN A 94 -10.95 1.61 12.07
C ASN A 94 -9.55 2.26 12.12
N LEU A 95 -8.74 2.13 11.06
CA LEU A 95 -7.48 2.89 11.02
C LEU A 95 -7.76 4.39 10.82
N LEU A 96 -7.22 5.23 11.71
CA LEU A 96 -7.20 6.68 11.56
C LEU A 96 -5.79 7.15 11.19
N SER A 97 -5.55 7.36 9.90
CA SER A 97 -4.33 7.95 9.31
C SER A 97 -4.72 9.24 8.59
N GLN A 98 -5.12 10.25 9.39
CA GLN A 98 -5.80 11.46 8.90
C GLN A 98 -4.88 12.41 8.13
N PHE A 99 -3.59 12.41 8.44
CA PHE A 99 -2.58 13.20 7.76
C PHE A 99 -1.83 12.36 6.74
N SER A 100 -1.06 13.01 5.87
CA SER A 100 -0.28 12.31 4.84
C SER A 100 0.82 11.45 5.44
N ASN A 101 0.73 10.13 5.20
CA ASN A 101 1.71 9.13 5.62
C ASN A 101 2.19 8.31 4.41
N GLY A 102 3.39 7.76 4.50
CA GLY A 102 3.99 6.92 3.46
C GLY A 102 4.07 5.45 3.88
N TYR A 103 3.64 4.56 2.99
CA TYR A 103 3.71 3.11 3.18
C TYR A 103 4.49 2.53 2.00
N TYR A 104 5.72 2.06 2.26
CA TYR A 104 6.63 1.54 1.24
C TYR A 104 6.96 0.09 1.56
N ILE A 105 6.43 -0.84 0.76
CA ILE A 105 6.58 -2.27 0.98
C ILE A 105 7.32 -2.87 -0.22
N GLY A 106 8.47 -3.45 0.03
CA GLY A 106 9.34 -4.02 -0.98
C GLY A 106 9.91 -5.37 -0.59
N GLU A 107 10.66 -5.96 -1.50
CA GLU A 107 11.44 -7.19 -1.33
C GLU A 107 10.63 -8.43 -0.93
N GLY A 108 9.40 -8.57 -1.44
CA GLY A 108 8.51 -9.69 -1.09
C GLY A 108 8.00 -9.66 0.36
N CYS A 109 8.17 -8.51 1.05
CA CYS A 109 7.75 -8.37 2.44
C CYS A 109 6.26 -8.07 2.57
N SER A 110 5.77 -8.24 3.80
CA SER A 110 4.41 -7.91 4.19
C SER A 110 4.37 -6.79 5.23
N MET A 111 3.32 -5.98 5.17
CA MET A 111 2.96 -5.07 6.25
C MET A 111 1.56 -5.36 6.70
N THR A 112 1.39 -5.57 8.01
CA THR A 112 0.09 -5.80 8.63
C THR A 112 -0.14 -4.76 9.72
N ILE A 113 -1.30 -4.10 9.65
CA ILE A 113 -1.78 -3.14 10.65
C ILE A 113 -3.07 -3.70 11.23
N GLY A 114 -3.13 -3.82 12.54
CA GLY A 114 -4.30 -4.31 13.25
C GLY A 114 -5.46 -3.30 13.27
N ASN A 115 -6.47 -3.62 14.07
CA ASN A 115 -7.67 -2.81 14.19
C ASN A 115 -7.47 -1.63 15.16
N ASP A 116 -8.30 -0.59 15.01
CA ASP A 116 -8.41 0.54 15.93
C ASP A 116 -7.08 1.29 16.14
N CYS A 117 -6.29 1.41 15.09
CA CYS A 117 -5.00 2.09 15.14
C CYS A 117 -5.13 3.57 14.76
N MET A 118 -4.23 4.40 15.32
CA MET A 118 -4.15 5.82 15.03
C MET A 118 -2.72 6.22 14.65
N PHE A 119 -2.57 6.90 13.52
CA PHE A 119 -1.30 7.41 13.06
C PHE A 119 -1.35 8.93 12.90
N SER A 120 -0.41 9.62 13.52
CA SER A 120 -0.17 11.04 13.29
C SER A 120 0.36 11.29 11.87
N GLY A 121 0.67 12.54 11.54
CA GLY A 121 1.15 12.90 10.21
C GLY A 121 2.65 12.73 10.01
N GLY A 122 3.07 12.64 8.75
CA GLY A 122 4.48 12.62 8.38
C GLY A 122 5.22 11.32 8.69
N ILE A 123 4.49 10.25 8.98
CA ILE A 123 5.08 8.95 9.29
C ILE A 123 5.40 8.22 7.99
N THR A 124 6.57 7.60 7.95
CA THR A 124 6.97 6.71 6.85
C THR A 124 7.25 5.32 7.39
N PHE A 125 6.51 4.33 6.89
CA PHE A 125 6.74 2.92 7.12
C PHE A 125 7.49 2.34 5.92
N ARG A 126 8.57 1.60 6.15
CA ARG A 126 9.35 0.96 5.11
C ARG A 126 9.79 -0.43 5.54
N THR A 127 9.61 -1.43 4.68
CA THR A 127 10.07 -2.81 4.91
C THR A 127 11.54 -3.00 4.53
N ASP A 128 12.09 -2.13 3.70
CA ASP A 128 13.47 -2.14 3.24
C ASP A 128 14.02 -0.72 3.14
N ASP A 129 15.32 -0.58 2.92
CA ASP A 129 16.01 0.72 2.73
C ASP A 129 16.31 1.01 1.24
N SER A 130 15.79 0.21 0.33
CA SER A 130 15.94 0.30 -1.14
C SER A 130 17.36 0.09 -1.67
N HIS A 131 18.32 -0.24 -0.83
CA HIS A 131 19.72 -0.45 -1.19
C HIS A 131 20.26 -1.75 -0.61
N ALA A 132 20.75 -2.64 -1.46
CA ALA A 132 21.35 -3.89 -1.02
C ALA A 132 22.76 -3.63 -0.46
N ILE A 133 23.01 -4.02 0.81
CA ILE A 133 24.31 -3.96 1.46
C ILE A 133 24.85 -5.37 1.61
N TYR A 134 26.10 -5.56 1.16
CA TYR A 134 26.75 -6.87 1.18
C TYR A 134 27.97 -6.83 2.12
N ASP A 135 28.13 -7.90 2.89
CA ASP A 135 29.34 -8.13 3.66
C ASP A 135 30.51 -8.39 2.69
N VAL A 136 31.58 -7.64 2.83
CA VAL A 136 32.71 -7.68 1.88
C VAL A 136 33.54 -8.97 1.96
N ILE A 137 33.46 -9.70 3.07
CA ILE A 137 34.22 -10.93 3.30
C ILE A 137 33.44 -12.13 2.80
N THR A 138 32.15 -12.21 3.15
CA THR A 138 31.31 -13.37 2.85
C THR A 138 30.53 -13.23 1.55
N GLY A 139 30.38 -12.02 1.01
CA GLY A 139 29.52 -11.70 -0.14
C GLY A 139 28.01 -11.80 0.16
N ASN A 140 27.64 -12.05 1.40
CA ASN A 140 26.23 -12.17 1.79
C ASN A 140 25.57 -10.81 1.96
N ARG A 141 24.32 -10.70 1.50
CA ARG A 141 23.50 -9.52 1.76
C ARG A 141 23.06 -9.49 3.23
N ILE A 142 23.31 -8.35 3.92
CA ILE A 142 23.09 -8.20 5.37
C ILE A 142 21.85 -7.37 5.74
N ASN A 143 21.26 -6.63 4.80
CA ASN A 143 20.11 -5.75 5.03
C ASN A 143 18.88 -6.16 4.21
N LYS A 144 18.50 -7.43 4.24
CA LYS A 144 17.25 -7.86 3.60
C LYS A 144 16.04 -7.18 4.26
N GLY A 145 15.05 -6.85 3.45
CA GLY A 145 13.76 -6.36 3.92
C GLY A 145 13.14 -7.29 4.98
N LYS A 146 12.32 -6.72 5.84
CA LYS A 146 11.60 -7.45 6.90
C LYS A 146 10.15 -7.00 6.97
N ASP A 147 9.28 -7.93 7.36
CA ASP A 147 7.88 -7.65 7.60
C ASP A 147 7.69 -6.63 8.72
N ILE A 148 6.65 -5.81 8.58
CA ILE A 148 6.20 -4.89 9.62
C ILE A 148 4.86 -5.38 10.15
N ILE A 149 4.78 -5.59 11.46
CA ILE A 149 3.54 -5.99 12.12
C ILE A 149 3.21 -4.95 13.20
N ILE A 150 2.07 -4.29 13.02
CA ILE A 150 1.50 -3.37 14.01
C ILE A 150 0.25 -4.04 14.58
N GLY A 151 0.19 -4.22 15.89
CA GLY A 151 -0.94 -4.85 16.58
C GLY A 151 -2.20 -3.97 16.58
N ASN A 152 -3.22 -4.40 17.32
CA ASN A 152 -4.42 -3.60 17.51
C ASN A 152 -4.19 -2.47 18.53
N HIS A 153 -4.99 -1.39 18.45
CA HIS A 153 -5.00 -0.27 19.38
C HIS A 153 -3.64 0.44 19.52
N VAL A 154 -2.86 0.50 18.44
CA VAL A 154 -1.55 1.15 18.42
C VAL A 154 -1.69 2.61 17.98
N TRP A 155 -1.08 3.50 18.76
CA TRP A 155 -0.94 4.90 18.38
C TRP A 155 0.52 5.20 18.01
N VAL A 156 0.75 5.59 16.75
CA VAL A 156 2.05 6.05 16.27
C VAL A 156 2.04 7.56 16.19
N CYS A 157 2.87 8.21 17.01
CA CYS A 157 2.98 9.67 17.07
C CYS A 157 3.92 10.21 15.99
N GLU A 158 3.77 11.51 15.70
CA GLU A 158 4.67 12.25 14.83
C GLU A 158 6.11 12.26 15.37
N ASN A 159 7.10 12.22 14.49
CA ASN A 159 8.53 12.26 14.83
C ASN A 159 9.02 11.15 15.78
N CYS A 160 8.32 10.02 15.85
CA CYS A 160 8.89 8.83 16.50
C CYS A 160 10.17 8.43 15.77
N LYS A 161 11.31 8.59 16.43
CA LYS A 161 12.62 8.08 15.98
C LYS A 161 12.98 6.92 16.89
N ASN A 162 13.24 5.77 16.28
CA ASN A 162 13.90 4.65 16.96
C ASN A 162 15.42 4.85 16.88
#